data_1d69df090a809bccb7aacbd3c3256372
#
_entry.id   1d69df090a809bccb7aacbd3c3256372
#
_cell.length_a   1.000
_cell.length_b   1.000
_cell.length_c   1.000
_cell.angle_alpha   90.00
_cell.angle_beta   90.00
_cell.angle_gamma   90.00
#
_symmetry.space_group_name_H-M   'P 1'
#
loop_
_entity.id
_entity.type
_entity.pdbx_description
1 polymer ?
#
loop_
_entity_poly.entity_id
_entity_poly.type
_entity_poly.pdbx_seq_one_letter_code
_entity_poly.pdbx_strand_id
1 'polypeptide(L)'
;SDEIKKLRDESDVIITNPPFSLFREFLAWIVEADKKFVIIGNMNAITYKEVFPLIQDNKMWTGSRFNKRLNGKNMTFTVPDDYTLSGTEVEMSSDGKKMISVAGTGWFTNLDHGIRHQFLPLMTMADNIKFSKHKEVKGREYQKYDNYDAIEVPFTDAIPSDYDGVMGVPISFLPKYNPDQFIILGATQRGCHDKVP
;
A
#
# COMPACT_ATOMS: atom_id res chain seq x y z
N SER A 1 22.11 -0.11 -20.37
CA SER A 1 22.76 0.43 -21.58
C SER A 1 22.47 1.90 -21.71
N ASP A 2 23.28 2.63 -22.47
CA ASP A 2 23.11 4.08 -22.67
C ASP A 2 21.82 4.40 -23.42
N GLU A 3 21.38 3.52 -24.30
CA GLU A 3 20.10 3.64 -24.99
C GLU A 3 18.91 3.67 -24.02
N ILE A 4 18.90 2.77 -23.03
CA ILE A 4 17.83 2.72 -22.01
C ILE A 4 17.87 3.96 -21.10
N LYS A 5 19.07 4.46 -20.78
CA LYS A 5 19.19 5.73 -20.04
C LYS A 5 18.61 6.91 -20.85
N LYS A 6 18.93 6.97 -22.14
CA LYS A 6 18.40 7.98 -23.03
C LYS A 6 16.88 7.93 -23.12
N LEU A 7 16.29 6.73 -23.28
CA LEU A 7 14.84 6.55 -23.27
C LEU A 7 14.19 6.99 -21.95
N ARG A 8 14.82 6.67 -20.80
CA ARG A 8 14.36 7.18 -19.50
C ARG A 8 14.37 8.71 -19.47
N ASP A 9 15.49 9.30 -19.88
CA ASP A 9 15.72 10.75 -19.75
C ASP A 9 14.81 11.55 -20.70
N GLU A 10 14.46 10.98 -21.85
CA GLU A 10 13.52 11.55 -22.83
C GLU A 10 12.04 11.33 -22.47
N SER A 11 11.73 10.37 -21.58
CA SER A 11 10.35 10.06 -21.20
C SER A 11 9.79 11.04 -20.17
N ASP A 12 8.52 11.44 -20.31
CA ASP A 12 7.79 12.19 -19.29
C ASP A 12 7.28 11.29 -18.17
N VAL A 13 6.80 10.09 -18.53
CA VAL A 13 6.23 9.11 -17.61
C VAL A 13 6.74 7.71 -17.96
N ILE A 14 7.16 6.95 -16.97
CA ILE A 14 7.58 5.55 -17.13
C ILE A 14 6.48 4.62 -16.63
N ILE A 15 5.89 3.85 -17.54
CA ILE A 15 4.86 2.86 -17.21
C ILE A 15 5.40 1.48 -17.54
N THR A 16 5.57 0.62 -16.52
CA THR A 16 6.20 -0.68 -16.74
C THR A 16 5.91 -1.70 -15.63
N ASN A 17 6.21 -2.96 -15.94
CA ASN A 17 6.21 -4.09 -15.02
C ASN A 17 7.64 -4.66 -14.93
N PRO A 18 8.51 -4.12 -14.06
CA PRO A 18 9.85 -4.62 -13.91
C PRO A 18 9.85 -6.01 -13.27
N PRO A 19 10.90 -6.84 -13.48
CA PRO A 19 11.09 -8.04 -12.69
C PRO A 19 11.13 -7.70 -11.19
N PHE A 20 10.35 -8.41 -10.37
CA PHE A 20 10.24 -8.09 -8.94
C PHE A 20 11.56 -8.22 -8.18
N SER A 21 12.46 -9.08 -8.66
CA SER A 21 13.83 -9.20 -8.14
C SER A 21 14.68 -7.94 -8.33
N LEU A 22 14.38 -7.13 -9.35
CA LEU A 22 15.08 -5.88 -9.67
C LEU A 22 14.26 -4.63 -9.31
N PHE A 23 13.13 -4.78 -8.61
CA PHE A 23 12.22 -3.68 -8.32
C PHE A 23 12.91 -2.53 -7.59
N ARG A 24 13.75 -2.81 -6.60
CA ARG A 24 14.43 -1.80 -5.77
C ARG A 24 15.42 -0.98 -6.59
N GLU A 25 16.27 -1.66 -7.35
CA GLU A 25 17.28 -1.02 -8.21
C GLU A 25 16.61 -0.20 -9.32
N PHE A 26 15.53 -0.74 -9.89
CA PHE A 26 14.77 -0.07 -10.93
C PHE A 26 14.06 1.19 -10.39
N LEU A 27 13.43 1.09 -9.21
CA LEU A 27 12.80 2.23 -8.56
C LEU A 27 13.83 3.33 -8.24
N ALA A 28 14.98 2.96 -7.64
CA ALA A 28 16.05 3.91 -7.34
C ALA A 28 16.52 4.64 -8.61
N TRP A 29 16.70 3.90 -9.70
CA TRP A 29 17.11 4.44 -11.00
C TRP A 29 16.10 5.43 -11.61
N ILE A 30 14.79 5.22 -11.41
CA ILE A 30 13.74 6.14 -11.86
C ILE A 30 13.69 7.38 -10.97
N VAL A 31 13.76 7.19 -9.65
CA VAL A 31 13.68 8.28 -8.66
C VAL A 31 14.90 9.20 -8.77
N GLU A 32 16.10 8.66 -9.00
CA GLU A 32 17.34 9.43 -9.25
C GLU A 32 17.18 10.39 -10.44
N ALA A 33 16.43 9.99 -11.47
CA ALA A 33 16.16 10.79 -12.66
C ALA A 33 14.95 11.72 -12.54
N ASP A 34 14.34 11.80 -11.35
CA ASP A 34 13.14 12.62 -11.06
C ASP A 34 11.99 12.37 -12.07
N LYS A 35 11.82 11.12 -12.48
CA LYS A 35 10.79 10.77 -13.48
C LYS A 35 9.45 10.43 -12.83
N LYS A 36 8.39 10.79 -13.53
CA LYS A 36 7.04 10.29 -13.19
C LYS A 36 6.92 8.82 -13.58
N PHE A 37 6.21 8.04 -12.75
CA PHE A 37 6.11 6.62 -13.00
C PHE A 37 4.79 6.01 -12.54
N VAL A 38 4.43 4.89 -13.18
CA VAL A 38 3.42 3.92 -12.75
C VAL A 38 4.04 2.54 -12.95
N ILE A 39 4.35 1.85 -11.86
CA ILE A 39 5.05 0.55 -11.90
C ILE A 39 4.30 -0.51 -11.10
N ILE A 40 4.37 -1.76 -11.59
CA ILE A 40 3.86 -2.91 -10.86
C ILE A 40 4.98 -3.44 -9.96
N GLY A 41 4.64 -3.76 -8.71
CA GLY A 41 5.58 -4.36 -7.77
C GLY A 41 4.87 -5.34 -6.83
N ASN A 42 5.66 -6.03 -6.03
CA ASN A 42 5.14 -6.84 -4.93
C ASN A 42 4.52 -5.91 -3.87
N MET A 43 3.33 -6.25 -3.36
CA MET A 43 2.66 -5.47 -2.30
C MET A 43 3.53 -5.30 -1.05
N ASN A 44 4.37 -6.29 -0.74
CA ASN A 44 5.30 -6.19 0.39
C ASN A 44 6.39 -5.13 0.18
N ALA A 45 6.56 -4.62 -1.04
CA ALA A 45 7.53 -3.57 -1.30
C ALA A 45 7.29 -2.29 -0.48
N ILE A 46 6.06 -2.04 -0.03
CA ILE A 46 5.74 -0.93 0.90
C ILE A 46 6.56 -0.96 2.19
N THR A 47 7.11 -2.12 2.58
CA THR A 47 7.92 -2.29 3.79
C THR A 47 9.44 -2.30 3.52
N TYR A 48 9.86 -2.19 2.26
CA TYR A 48 11.29 -2.19 1.94
C TYR A 48 11.94 -0.88 2.41
N LYS A 49 13.16 -0.98 2.92
CA LYS A 49 13.92 0.17 3.43
C LYS A 49 14.20 1.24 2.36
N GLU A 50 14.20 0.86 1.08
CA GLU A 50 14.35 1.78 -0.06
C GLU A 50 13.02 2.41 -0.49
N VAL A 51 11.88 1.82 -0.13
CA VAL A 51 10.53 2.20 -0.56
C VAL A 51 9.80 3.00 0.50
N PHE A 52 9.81 2.52 1.74
CA PHE A 52 9.06 3.14 2.83
C PHE A 52 9.41 4.63 3.04
N PRO A 53 10.67 5.06 3.01
CA PRO A 53 11.01 6.49 3.13
C PRO A 53 10.42 7.34 2.01
N LEU A 54 10.30 6.82 0.79
CA LEU A 54 9.66 7.53 -0.32
C LEU A 54 8.16 7.74 -0.06
N ILE A 55 7.50 6.77 0.57
CA ILE A 55 6.08 6.89 0.95
C ILE A 55 5.93 7.89 2.09
N GLN A 56 6.78 7.80 3.11
CA GLN A 56 6.80 8.70 4.26
C GLN A 56 7.03 10.16 3.84
N ASP A 57 7.95 10.40 2.91
CA ASP A 57 8.30 11.72 2.38
C ASP A 57 7.32 12.21 1.29
N ASN A 58 6.23 11.50 1.02
CA ASN A 58 5.27 11.81 -0.05
C ASN A 58 5.90 11.94 -1.44
N LYS A 59 6.94 11.14 -1.74
CA LYS A 59 7.58 11.04 -3.06
C LYS A 59 7.06 9.89 -3.90
N MET A 60 6.37 8.96 -3.27
CA MET A 60 5.75 7.81 -3.91
C MET A 60 4.54 7.36 -3.07
N TRP A 61 3.58 6.74 -3.70
CA TRP A 61 2.41 6.13 -3.04
C TRP A 61 1.88 4.94 -3.83
N THR A 62 0.92 4.24 -3.25
CA THR A 62 0.21 3.16 -3.95
C THR A 62 -0.74 3.75 -4.99
N GLY A 63 -0.82 3.13 -6.14
CA GLY A 63 -1.75 3.54 -7.19
C GLY A 63 -3.21 3.40 -6.75
N SER A 64 -4.08 4.09 -7.45
CA SER A 64 -5.53 4.02 -7.23
C SER A 64 -5.99 2.57 -7.16
N ARG A 65 -6.67 2.20 -6.04
CA ARG A 65 -7.15 0.84 -5.75
C ARG A 65 -6.05 -0.21 -5.57
N PHE A 66 -4.80 0.16 -5.63
CA PHE A 66 -3.60 -0.64 -5.42
C PHE A 66 -3.62 -1.99 -6.17
N ASN A 67 -4.33 -3.00 -5.67
CA ASN A 67 -4.43 -4.34 -6.27
C ASN A 67 -5.87 -4.77 -6.57
N LYS A 68 -6.84 -3.86 -6.51
CA LYS A 68 -8.26 -4.15 -6.71
C LYS A 68 -8.77 -3.65 -8.06
N ARG A 69 -9.74 -4.36 -8.64
CA ARG A 69 -10.55 -3.89 -9.75
C ARG A 69 -11.52 -2.80 -9.30
N LEU A 70 -12.16 -2.13 -10.27
CA LEU A 70 -13.20 -1.14 -10.03
C LEU A 70 -14.35 -1.64 -9.15
N ASN A 71 -14.68 -2.92 -9.21
CA ASN A 71 -15.73 -3.59 -8.42
C ASN A 71 -15.24 -4.10 -7.04
N GLY A 72 -14.03 -3.76 -6.61
CA GLY A 72 -13.44 -4.18 -5.34
C GLY A 72 -12.91 -5.62 -5.31
N LYS A 73 -13.12 -6.43 -6.35
CA LYS A 73 -12.55 -7.78 -6.46
C LYS A 73 -11.05 -7.74 -6.75
N ASN A 74 -10.36 -8.84 -6.48
CA ASN A 74 -8.94 -8.99 -6.81
C ASN A 74 -8.73 -8.89 -8.33
N MET A 75 -7.58 -8.40 -8.75
CA MET A 75 -7.18 -8.45 -10.16
C MET A 75 -6.98 -9.91 -10.57
N THR A 76 -7.56 -10.30 -11.71
CA THR A 76 -7.42 -11.64 -12.27
C THR A 76 -6.93 -11.55 -13.71
N PHE A 77 -6.23 -12.59 -14.15
CA PHE A 77 -5.66 -12.69 -15.49
C PHE A 77 -6.13 -13.99 -16.15
N THR A 78 -6.45 -13.94 -17.42
CA THR A 78 -6.78 -15.15 -18.20
C THR A 78 -5.52 -15.97 -18.40
N VAL A 79 -5.64 -17.28 -18.19
CA VAL A 79 -4.54 -18.24 -18.38
C VAL A 79 -5.01 -19.40 -19.28
N PRO A 80 -4.08 -20.13 -19.90
CA PRO A 80 -4.40 -21.37 -20.62
C PRO A 80 -5.08 -22.39 -19.71
N ASP A 81 -5.89 -23.27 -20.28
CA ASP A 81 -6.66 -24.27 -19.53
C ASP A 81 -5.78 -25.28 -18.79
N ASP A 82 -4.60 -25.56 -19.34
CA ASP A 82 -3.58 -26.44 -18.77
C ASP A 82 -2.69 -25.77 -17.70
N TYR A 83 -2.93 -24.48 -17.42
CA TYR A 83 -2.16 -23.75 -16.41
C TYR A 83 -2.42 -24.30 -15.02
N THR A 84 -1.36 -24.76 -14.35
CA THR A 84 -1.39 -25.33 -13.00
C THR A 84 -0.43 -24.57 -12.09
N LEU A 85 -0.95 -23.65 -11.26
CA LEU A 85 -0.21 -23.04 -10.16
C LEU A 85 -0.89 -23.38 -8.85
N SER A 86 -0.18 -24.02 -7.94
CA SER A 86 -0.67 -24.29 -6.60
C SER A 86 -0.80 -23.01 -5.78
N GLY A 87 -1.90 -22.86 -5.02
CA GLY A 87 -2.09 -21.72 -4.09
C GLY A 87 -2.72 -20.47 -4.69
N THR A 88 -3.19 -20.53 -5.94
CA THR A 88 -3.86 -19.41 -6.61
C THR A 88 -5.37 -19.69 -6.70
N GLU A 89 -6.19 -18.70 -6.35
CA GLU A 89 -7.64 -18.80 -6.59
C GLU A 89 -7.92 -18.83 -8.08
N VAL A 90 -8.59 -19.87 -8.52
CA VAL A 90 -9.03 -20.05 -9.91
C VAL A 90 -10.50 -19.66 -10.01
N GLU A 91 -10.81 -18.72 -10.89
CA GLU A 91 -12.18 -18.33 -11.23
C GLU A 91 -12.44 -18.66 -12.71
N MET A 92 -13.70 -18.97 -13.04
CA MET A 92 -14.13 -19.07 -14.43
C MET A 92 -14.81 -17.76 -14.84
N SER A 93 -14.37 -17.18 -15.94
CA SER A 93 -15.01 -16.01 -16.53
C SER A 93 -16.38 -16.38 -17.10
N SER A 94 -17.25 -15.38 -17.33
CA SER A 94 -18.57 -15.57 -17.96
C SER A 94 -18.50 -16.14 -19.37
N ASP A 95 -17.38 -15.98 -20.05
CA ASP A 95 -17.08 -16.54 -21.38
C ASP A 95 -16.35 -17.90 -21.30
N GLY A 96 -16.31 -18.52 -20.12
CA GLY A 96 -15.75 -19.85 -19.91
C GLY A 96 -14.22 -19.93 -19.85
N LYS A 97 -13.51 -18.79 -19.80
CA LYS A 97 -12.05 -18.78 -19.70
C LYS A 97 -11.58 -18.92 -18.26
N LYS A 98 -10.53 -19.71 -18.07
CA LYS A 98 -9.85 -19.88 -16.78
C LYS A 98 -9.12 -18.60 -16.42
N MET A 99 -9.39 -18.10 -15.21
CA MET A 99 -8.76 -16.89 -14.69
C MET A 99 -8.11 -17.18 -13.34
N ILE A 100 -6.96 -16.58 -13.09
CA ILE A 100 -6.27 -16.67 -11.82
C ILE A 100 -6.14 -15.29 -11.19
N SER A 101 -6.23 -15.26 -9.86
CA SER A 101 -5.89 -14.08 -9.06
C SER A 101 -4.41 -14.07 -8.79
N VAL A 102 -3.68 -13.04 -9.22
CA VAL A 102 -2.28 -12.85 -8.85
C VAL A 102 -2.25 -12.11 -7.52
N ALA A 103 -2.10 -12.89 -6.46
CA ALA A 103 -1.94 -12.33 -5.12
C ALA A 103 -0.59 -11.59 -4.99
N GLY A 104 -0.57 -10.56 -4.15
CA GLY A 104 0.66 -9.90 -3.77
C GLY A 104 1.23 -8.89 -4.77
N THR A 105 0.50 -8.53 -5.83
CA THR A 105 0.89 -7.45 -6.76
C THR A 105 0.11 -6.18 -6.52
N GLY A 106 0.75 -5.03 -6.72
CA GLY A 106 0.11 -3.73 -6.62
C GLY A 106 0.79 -2.69 -7.50
N TRP A 107 0.10 -1.57 -7.71
CA TRP A 107 0.62 -0.43 -8.45
C TRP A 107 1.28 0.56 -7.51
N PHE A 108 2.42 1.08 -7.93
CA PHE A 108 3.15 2.15 -7.27
C PHE A 108 3.33 3.32 -8.23
N THR A 109 3.22 4.55 -7.72
CA THR A 109 3.28 5.76 -8.56
C THR A 109 3.71 6.98 -7.75
N ASN A 110 4.21 8.00 -8.44
CA ASN A 110 4.35 9.36 -7.95
C ASN A 110 3.44 10.34 -8.71
N LEU A 111 2.52 9.81 -9.54
CA LEU A 111 1.45 10.60 -10.15
C LEU A 111 0.30 10.74 -9.16
N ASP A 112 -0.15 11.97 -8.94
CA ASP A 112 -1.27 12.22 -8.04
C ASP A 112 -2.59 11.64 -8.56
N HIS A 113 -3.47 11.24 -7.65
CA HIS A 113 -4.79 10.72 -7.98
C HIS A 113 -5.80 10.98 -6.86
N GLY A 114 -7.08 11.20 -7.24
CA GLY A 114 -8.12 11.64 -6.30
C GLY A 114 -8.40 10.70 -5.12
N ILE A 115 -8.12 9.38 -5.22
CA ILE A 115 -8.32 8.46 -4.09
C ILE A 115 -7.35 8.75 -2.95
N ARG A 116 -6.14 9.25 -3.25
CA ARG A 116 -5.15 9.63 -2.24
C ARG A 116 -5.62 10.76 -1.33
N HIS A 117 -6.52 11.61 -1.82
CA HIS A 117 -7.08 12.76 -1.09
C HIS A 117 -8.47 12.48 -0.49
N GLN A 118 -8.94 11.24 -0.56
CA GLN A 118 -10.19 10.87 0.10
C GLN A 118 -9.95 10.66 1.60
N PHE A 119 -10.68 11.43 2.41
CA PHE A 119 -10.65 11.26 3.86
C PHE A 119 -11.22 9.89 4.23
N LEU A 120 -10.53 9.19 5.13
CA LEU A 120 -11.08 8.00 5.76
C LEU A 120 -12.26 8.39 6.64
N PRO A 121 -13.42 7.75 6.47
CA PRO A 121 -14.54 7.90 7.40
C PRO A 121 -14.17 7.19 8.72
N LEU A 122 -13.99 7.96 9.77
CA LEU A 122 -13.56 7.48 11.07
C LEU A 122 -14.64 7.74 12.12
N MET A 123 -14.78 6.83 13.05
CA MET A 123 -15.59 6.99 14.27
C MET A 123 -14.74 7.57 15.41
N THR A 124 -15.40 8.16 16.41
CA THR A 124 -14.73 8.52 17.66
C THR A 124 -14.21 7.27 18.39
N MET A 125 -13.28 7.45 19.32
CA MET A 125 -12.78 6.33 20.14
C MET A 125 -13.92 5.63 20.88
N ALA A 126 -14.83 6.39 21.46
CA ALA A 126 -15.99 5.87 22.17
C ALA A 126 -16.93 5.07 21.24
N ASP A 127 -17.17 5.57 20.02
CA ASP A 127 -17.99 4.88 19.03
C ASP A 127 -17.33 3.60 18.51
N ASN A 128 -16.02 3.61 18.31
CA ASN A 128 -15.27 2.41 17.96
C ASN A 128 -15.43 1.33 19.03
N ILE A 129 -15.25 1.67 20.30
CA ILE A 129 -15.43 0.74 21.44
C ILE A 129 -16.85 0.19 21.46
N LYS A 130 -17.85 1.02 21.18
CA LYS A 130 -19.27 0.62 21.27
C LYS A 130 -19.75 -0.16 20.05
N PHE A 131 -19.39 0.26 18.83
CA PHE A 131 -20.02 -0.18 17.59
C PHE A 131 -19.10 -0.91 16.62
N SER A 132 -17.79 -1.03 16.90
CA SER A 132 -16.87 -1.72 16.01
C SER A 132 -17.38 -3.12 15.66
N LYS A 133 -17.19 -3.53 14.40
CA LYS A 133 -17.42 -4.90 13.95
C LYS A 133 -16.33 -5.89 14.41
N HIS A 134 -15.18 -5.34 14.84
CA HIS A 134 -14.01 -6.12 15.27
C HIS A 134 -14.10 -6.43 16.76
N LYS A 135 -14.03 -7.71 17.10
CA LYS A 135 -14.11 -8.20 18.48
C LYS A 135 -12.93 -7.73 19.35
N GLU A 136 -11.81 -7.44 18.73
CA GLU A 136 -10.59 -6.95 19.35
C GLU A 136 -10.73 -5.48 19.82
N VAL A 137 -11.67 -4.73 19.24
CA VAL A 137 -11.94 -3.32 19.55
C VAL A 137 -13.23 -3.16 20.35
N LYS A 138 -14.27 -3.91 19.97
CA LYS A 138 -15.60 -3.78 20.58
C LYS A 138 -15.59 -4.16 22.04
N GLY A 139 -15.98 -3.22 22.90
CA GLY A 139 -16.05 -3.42 24.35
C GLY A 139 -14.68 -3.41 25.03
N ARG A 140 -13.61 -2.96 24.35
CA ARG A 140 -12.24 -2.92 24.89
C ARG A 140 -11.64 -1.54 24.71
N GLU A 141 -10.82 -1.13 25.67
CA GLU A 141 -10.01 0.08 25.56
C GLU A 141 -8.82 -0.16 24.62
N TYR A 142 -8.38 0.90 23.92
CA TYR A 142 -7.16 0.85 23.12
C TYR A 142 -5.95 0.65 24.03
N GLN A 143 -5.14 -0.35 23.72
CA GLN A 143 -3.94 -0.65 24.49
C GLN A 143 -2.83 0.34 24.13
N LYS A 144 -1.98 0.67 25.09
CA LYS A 144 -0.73 1.42 24.84
C LYS A 144 0.42 0.45 24.63
N TYR A 145 1.36 0.84 23.79
CA TYR A 145 2.63 0.12 23.68
C TYR A 145 3.49 0.35 24.91
N ASP A 146 4.20 -0.68 25.37
CA ASP A 146 5.10 -0.58 26.51
C ASP A 146 6.33 0.30 26.23
N ASN A 147 6.78 0.31 24.97
CA ASN A 147 8.03 0.94 24.54
C ASN A 147 7.84 2.26 23.77
N TYR A 148 6.61 2.65 23.49
CA TYR A 148 6.29 3.86 22.72
C TYR A 148 5.10 4.57 23.36
N ASP A 149 5.12 5.90 23.38
CA ASP A 149 3.94 6.69 23.78
C ASP A 149 2.92 6.72 22.62
N ALA A 150 2.35 5.57 22.33
CA ALA A 150 1.40 5.36 21.26
C ALA A 150 0.34 4.34 21.65
N ILE A 151 -0.86 4.46 21.09
CA ILE A 151 -1.91 3.45 21.21
C ILE A 151 -1.83 2.43 20.06
N GLU A 152 -2.18 1.17 20.36
CA GLU A 152 -2.32 0.12 19.35
C GLU A 152 -3.69 0.23 18.67
N VAL A 153 -3.70 0.36 17.36
CA VAL A 153 -4.92 0.37 16.54
C VAL A 153 -4.89 -0.84 15.61
N PRO A 154 -5.60 -1.93 15.95
CA PRO A 154 -5.45 -3.20 15.23
C PRO A 154 -6.03 -3.22 13.81
N PHE A 155 -6.91 -2.27 13.48
CA PHE A 155 -7.58 -2.20 12.17
C PHE A 155 -7.65 -0.77 11.66
N THR A 156 -7.46 -0.56 10.36
CA THR A 156 -7.51 0.77 9.73
C THR A 156 -8.85 1.49 9.93
N ASP A 157 -9.95 0.75 9.97
CA ASP A 157 -11.30 1.31 10.19
C ASP A 157 -11.65 1.48 11.68
N ALA A 158 -10.70 1.19 12.57
CA ALA A 158 -10.78 1.46 13.99
C ALA A 158 -9.87 2.62 14.44
N ILE A 159 -9.27 3.36 13.51
CA ILE A 159 -8.54 4.59 13.82
C ILE A 159 -9.54 5.59 14.42
N PRO A 160 -9.32 6.10 15.65
CA PRO A 160 -10.22 7.07 16.26
C PRO A 160 -10.06 8.46 15.63
N SER A 161 -11.18 9.15 15.38
CA SER A 161 -11.20 10.50 14.80
C SER A 161 -10.89 11.61 15.79
N ASP A 162 -10.95 11.31 17.08
CA ASP A 162 -10.81 12.22 18.21
C ASP A 162 -9.56 11.98 19.05
N TYR A 163 -8.55 11.35 18.50
CA TYR A 163 -7.27 11.10 19.15
C TYR A 163 -6.12 11.72 18.36
N ASP A 164 -5.46 12.71 18.94
CA ASP A 164 -4.37 13.46 18.31
C ASP A 164 -2.96 12.90 18.64
N GLY A 165 -2.89 11.82 19.41
CA GLY A 165 -1.62 11.18 19.79
C GLY A 165 -1.08 10.22 18.71
N VAL A 166 0.07 9.63 19.00
CA VAL A 166 0.70 8.64 18.12
C VAL A 166 -0.07 7.33 18.14
N MET A 167 -0.28 6.75 16.96
CA MET A 167 -1.01 5.51 16.77
C MET A 167 -0.17 4.49 15.99
N GLY A 168 -0.05 3.28 16.50
CA GLY A 168 0.46 2.13 15.74
C GLY A 168 -0.65 1.51 14.93
N VAL A 169 -0.60 1.65 13.61
CA VAL A 169 -1.61 1.14 12.68
C VAL A 169 -1.05 0.00 11.83
N PRO A 170 -1.87 -0.95 11.37
CA PRO A 170 -1.40 -2.03 10.53
C PRO A 170 -0.93 -1.52 9.16
N ILE A 171 0.01 -2.23 8.53
CA ILE A 171 0.57 -1.88 7.21
C ILE A 171 -0.49 -1.73 6.12
N SER A 172 -1.65 -2.38 6.26
CA SER A 172 -2.82 -2.24 5.38
C SER A 172 -3.44 -0.83 5.38
N PHE A 173 -2.98 0.06 6.25
CA PHE A 173 -3.30 1.48 6.23
C PHE A 173 -2.69 2.20 5.02
N LEU A 174 -1.46 1.86 4.61
CA LEU A 174 -0.73 2.61 3.59
C LEU A 174 -1.47 2.79 2.25
N PRO A 175 -2.19 1.80 1.71
CA PRO A 175 -3.01 2.00 0.51
C PRO A 175 -4.20 2.97 0.67
N LYS A 176 -4.51 3.35 1.90
CA LYS A 176 -5.58 4.28 2.26
C LYS A 176 -5.04 5.59 2.86
N TYR A 177 -3.74 5.73 2.91
CA TYR A 177 -3.08 6.90 3.46
C TYR A 177 -3.46 8.16 2.69
N ASN A 178 -3.95 9.15 3.41
CA ASN A 178 -4.20 10.50 2.93
C ASN A 178 -3.27 11.48 3.67
N PRO A 179 -2.35 12.18 2.97
CA PRO A 179 -1.41 13.11 3.59
C PRO A 179 -2.07 14.36 4.19
N ASP A 180 -3.31 14.67 3.78
CA ASP A 180 -4.09 15.79 4.33
C ASP A 180 -4.78 15.41 5.66
N GLN A 181 -4.84 14.12 5.99
CA GLN A 181 -5.47 13.60 7.20
C GLN A 181 -4.49 13.03 8.22
N PHE A 182 -3.34 12.49 7.76
CA PHE A 182 -2.39 11.78 8.60
C PHE A 182 -0.94 12.16 8.28
N ILE A 183 -0.08 11.97 9.28
CA ILE A 183 1.38 12.04 9.13
C ILE A 183 1.95 10.67 9.47
N ILE A 184 2.79 10.11 8.58
CA ILE A 184 3.53 8.87 8.84
C ILE A 184 4.81 9.24 9.59
N LEU A 185 4.92 8.84 10.84
CA LEU A 185 6.10 9.07 11.68
C LEU A 185 7.21 8.04 11.41
N GLY A 186 6.83 6.80 11.13
CA GLY A 186 7.79 5.74 10.88
C GLY A 186 7.14 4.36 10.80
N ALA A 187 7.96 3.32 10.74
CA ALA A 187 7.52 1.93 10.83
C ALA A 187 8.30 1.21 11.92
N THR A 188 7.63 0.34 12.67
CA THR A 188 8.25 -0.45 13.76
C THR A 188 9.13 -1.60 13.27
N GLN A 189 9.23 -1.79 11.95
CA GLN A 189 10.04 -2.84 11.35
C GLN A 189 11.53 -2.48 11.40
N ARG A 190 12.40 -3.48 11.66
CA ARG A 190 13.86 -3.26 11.74
C ARG A 190 14.39 -2.47 10.53
N GLY A 191 15.06 -1.36 10.80
CA GLY A 191 15.69 -0.49 9.79
C GLY A 191 14.88 0.74 9.38
N CYS A 192 13.69 0.99 9.95
CA CYS A 192 12.87 2.17 9.68
C CYS A 192 12.64 3.04 10.93
N HIS A 193 13.49 2.92 11.95
CA HIS A 193 13.29 3.51 13.28
C HIS A 193 13.69 4.99 13.44
N ASP A 194 14.24 5.62 12.44
CA ASP A 194 14.96 6.89 12.61
C ASP A 194 14.06 8.12 12.92
N LYS A 195 12.75 7.95 12.95
CA LYS A 195 11.80 9.07 13.17
C LYS A 195 10.64 8.75 14.15
N VAL A 196 10.64 7.60 14.79
CA VAL A 196 9.65 7.32 15.85
C VAL A 196 10.21 7.89 17.16
N PRO A 197 9.50 8.83 17.83
CA PRO A 197 9.96 9.43 19.08
C PRO A 197 10.05 8.44 20.23
#